data_2ef853d263c578b8b321d4644416c18e
#
_entry.id   2ef853d263c578b8b321d4644416c18e
#
_cell.length_a   1.000
_cell.length_b   1.000
_cell.length_c   1.000
_cell.angle_alpha   90.00
_cell.angle_beta   90.00
_cell.angle_gamma   90.00
#
_symmetry.space_group_name_H-M   'P 1'
#
loop_
_entity.id
_entity.type
_entity.pdbx_description
1 polymer ?
#
loop_
_entity_poly.entity_id
_entity_poly.type
_entity_poly.pdbx_seq_one_letter_code
_entity_poly.pdbx_strand_id
1 'polypeptide(L)'
;QYANGCRTVKNFLIHPQGGVYRRGGTEYVSSVKTASKKVRLVPFEFSVTQAYVLEFGENYIRFYANQAQVVTGSPSAPLEVSTTYTEAELFDLQFAQSADILYITHPNHPAALLSRQSATSWTLADIVYENGPYIEENITATTLNPSGVTGSITIAASAVTGINGGSGFVAADVGRLVSIAHVATAWVHNTSYSVGDIVRHNDNIYEATRAGTSAASSSAGPSGEGDAIVDGGVTWAYQSDGGVKYGYATITAINSTTNVDATVLDAFVGVLARIMAEAIPVQ
;
A
#
# COMPACT_ATOMS: atom_id res chain seq x y z
N GLN A 1 -22.61 43.34 26.36
CA GLN A 1 -23.18 42.16 25.63
C GLN A 1 -23.27 40.92 26.51
N TYR A 2 -22.38 40.70 27.48
CA TYR A 2 -22.42 39.54 28.39
C TYR A 2 -23.66 39.54 29.32
N ALA A 3 -24.19 40.68 29.70
CA ALA A 3 -25.36 40.78 30.59
C ALA A 3 -26.66 40.26 29.96
N ASN A 4 -26.72 40.19 28.61
CA ASN A 4 -27.90 39.75 27.86
C ASN A 4 -27.71 38.38 27.21
N GLY A 5 -26.62 37.68 27.50
CA GLY A 5 -26.33 36.39 26.96
C GLY A 5 -26.96 35.23 27.74
N CYS A 6 -27.43 34.20 27.05
CA CYS A 6 -27.87 32.95 27.68
C CYS A 6 -26.67 32.08 28.02
N ARG A 7 -26.56 31.64 29.30
CA ARG A 7 -25.52 30.70 29.74
C ARG A 7 -25.66 29.32 29.07
N THR A 8 -26.87 28.90 28.77
CA THR A 8 -27.16 27.60 28.18
C THR A 8 -28.33 27.72 27.22
N VAL A 9 -28.15 27.32 25.98
CA VAL A 9 -29.22 27.26 24.97
C VAL A 9 -29.25 25.82 24.44
N LYS A 10 -30.33 25.09 24.70
CA LYS A 10 -30.51 23.70 24.21
C LYS A 10 -31.75 23.64 23.30
N ASN A 11 -31.63 22.93 22.19
CA ASN A 11 -32.69 22.73 21.19
C ASN A 11 -33.19 24.02 20.50
N PHE A 12 -32.35 25.06 20.49
CA PHE A 12 -32.61 26.31 19.75
C PHE A 12 -31.42 26.58 18.81
N LEU A 13 -31.74 27.20 17.71
CA LEU A 13 -30.75 27.76 16.77
C LEU A 13 -30.69 29.27 17.02
N ILE A 14 -29.48 29.79 17.17
CA ILE A 14 -29.23 31.22 17.43
C ILE A 14 -29.10 31.92 16.09
N HIS A 15 -29.91 32.94 15.87
CA HIS A 15 -29.81 33.80 14.70
C HIS A 15 -28.66 34.81 14.90
N PRO A 16 -27.82 35.10 13.88
CA PRO A 16 -26.74 36.08 14.01
C PRO A 16 -27.18 37.46 14.47
N GLN A 17 -28.44 37.86 14.18
CA GLN A 17 -29.00 39.10 14.54
C GLN A 17 -29.63 39.14 15.96
N GLY A 18 -29.43 38.11 16.77
CA GLY A 18 -29.80 38.10 18.18
C GLY A 18 -31.12 37.41 18.53
N GLY A 19 -31.84 36.86 17.58
CA GLY A 19 -33.01 36.00 17.83
C GLY A 19 -32.63 34.55 18.03
N VAL A 20 -33.52 33.77 18.68
CA VAL A 20 -33.42 32.29 18.73
C VAL A 20 -34.71 31.66 18.22
N TYR A 21 -34.60 30.57 17.47
CA TYR A 21 -35.76 29.80 17.04
C TYR A 21 -35.60 28.34 17.38
N ARG A 22 -36.69 27.63 17.55
CA ARG A 22 -36.68 26.20 17.88
C ARG A 22 -36.08 25.43 16.72
N ARG A 23 -35.13 24.54 16.99
CA ARG A 23 -34.62 23.62 15.97
C ARG A 23 -35.76 22.75 15.41
N GLY A 24 -35.64 22.37 14.15
CA GLY A 24 -36.56 21.41 13.53
C GLY A 24 -36.57 20.06 14.29
N GLY A 25 -37.65 19.31 14.10
CA GLY A 25 -37.73 17.91 14.58
C GLY A 25 -36.67 17.00 13.93
N THR A 26 -36.54 15.80 14.47
CA THR A 26 -35.79 14.72 13.86
C THR A 26 -36.78 13.69 13.33
N GLU A 27 -36.49 13.13 12.17
CA GLU A 27 -37.23 12.04 11.59
C GLU A 27 -36.47 10.72 11.87
N TYR A 28 -37.21 9.67 12.21
CA TYR A 28 -36.63 8.33 12.37
C TYR A 28 -36.46 7.71 10.99
N VAL A 29 -35.25 7.27 10.66
CA VAL A 29 -34.91 6.61 9.39
C VAL A 29 -34.85 5.09 9.56
N SER A 30 -33.98 4.62 10.46
CA SER A 30 -33.78 3.19 10.71
C SER A 30 -33.08 2.94 12.05
N SER A 31 -33.18 1.72 12.57
CA SER A 31 -32.37 1.28 13.69
C SER A 31 -31.00 0.78 13.23
N VAL A 32 -29.98 1.00 14.05
CA VAL A 32 -28.66 0.38 13.86
C VAL A 32 -28.78 -1.14 13.98
N LYS A 33 -27.87 -1.88 13.40
CA LYS A 33 -27.88 -3.37 13.43
C LYS A 33 -27.88 -3.93 14.84
N THR A 34 -27.08 -3.34 15.73
CA THR A 34 -26.95 -3.78 17.12
C THR A 34 -27.12 -2.58 18.05
N ALA A 35 -28.31 -2.40 18.64
CA ALA A 35 -28.68 -1.23 19.43
C ALA A 35 -27.81 -1.02 20.69
N SER A 36 -27.13 -2.05 21.18
CA SER A 36 -26.22 -1.99 22.33
C SER A 36 -24.81 -1.51 21.99
N LYS A 37 -24.49 -1.34 20.69
CA LYS A 37 -23.15 -0.97 20.21
C LYS A 37 -23.16 0.40 19.57
N LYS A 38 -22.04 1.10 19.68
CA LYS A 38 -21.82 2.39 19.02
C LYS A 38 -21.63 2.18 17.54
N VAL A 39 -22.03 3.18 16.77
CA VAL A 39 -21.75 3.28 15.34
C VAL A 39 -21.15 4.64 15.04
N ARG A 40 -20.41 4.73 13.95
CA ARG A 40 -19.88 5.99 13.41
C ARG A 40 -20.54 6.28 12.08
N LEU A 41 -21.07 7.49 11.93
CA LEU A 41 -21.65 7.96 10.68
C LEU A 41 -20.59 8.75 9.89
N VAL A 42 -20.42 8.42 8.64
CA VAL A 42 -19.43 9.02 7.74
C VAL A 42 -20.16 9.50 6.48
N PRO A 43 -20.01 10.77 6.09
CA PRO A 43 -20.57 11.27 4.85
C PRO A 43 -19.79 10.73 3.64
N PHE A 44 -20.51 10.52 2.54
CA PHE A 44 -19.94 10.17 1.23
C PHE A 44 -20.69 10.94 0.15
N GLU A 45 -19.99 11.84 -0.54
CA GLU A 45 -20.58 12.72 -1.56
C GLU A 45 -20.23 12.23 -2.95
N PHE A 46 -21.21 11.61 -3.62
CA PHE A 46 -21.04 11.15 -5.00
C PHE A 46 -21.17 12.29 -6.01
N SER A 47 -22.12 13.20 -5.78
CA SER A 47 -22.34 14.38 -6.61
C SER A 47 -23.00 15.49 -5.79
N VAL A 48 -23.15 16.67 -6.37
CA VAL A 48 -23.83 17.81 -5.74
C VAL A 48 -25.30 17.56 -5.39
N THR A 49 -25.89 16.53 -5.98
CA THR A 49 -27.32 16.15 -5.78
C THR A 49 -27.49 14.80 -5.10
N GLN A 50 -26.43 13.99 -4.97
CA GLN A 50 -26.49 12.65 -4.40
C GLN A 50 -25.38 12.45 -3.38
N ALA A 51 -25.79 12.27 -2.13
CA ALA A 51 -24.91 11.95 -1.03
C ALA A 51 -25.40 10.71 -0.28
N TYR A 52 -24.50 10.04 0.37
CA TYR A 52 -24.78 8.90 1.24
C TYR A 52 -24.31 9.23 2.66
N VAL A 53 -24.94 8.59 3.62
CA VAL A 53 -24.42 8.46 4.97
C VAL A 53 -24.07 6.99 5.17
N LEU A 54 -22.81 6.73 5.49
CA LEU A 54 -22.30 5.39 5.77
C LEU A 54 -22.34 5.16 7.28
N GLU A 55 -23.01 4.10 7.70
CA GLU A 55 -23.02 3.64 9.10
C GLU A 55 -21.95 2.57 9.26
N PHE A 56 -20.84 2.94 9.87
CA PHE A 56 -19.81 2.01 10.30
C PHE A 56 -20.20 1.44 11.67
N GLY A 57 -20.45 0.15 11.73
CA GLY A 57 -20.68 -0.60 12.95
C GLY A 57 -19.68 -1.74 13.10
N GLU A 58 -19.78 -2.51 14.18
CA GLU A 58 -18.90 -3.65 14.42
C GLU A 58 -19.01 -4.68 13.31
N ASN A 59 -17.95 -4.85 12.52
CA ASN A 59 -17.80 -5.77 11.40
C ASN A 59 -18.76 -5.52 10.21
N TYR A 60 -19.32 -4.30 10.07
CA TYR A 60 -20.16 -3.97 8.93
C TYR A 60 -20.17 -2.50 8.58
N ILE A 61 -20.56 -2.20 7.32
CA ILE A 61 -20.95 -0.87 6.84
C ILE A 61 -22.34 -0.97 6.22
N ARG A 62 -23.26 -0.07 6.60
CA ARG A 62 -24.59 0.11 5.99
C ARG A 62 -24.69 1.48 5.35
N PHE A 63 -25.61 1.62 4.40
CA PHE A 63 -25.69 2.77 3.52
C PHE A 63 -27.07 3.41 3.62
N TYR A 64 -27.10 4.74 3.65
CA TYR A 64 -28.32 5.54 3.69
C TYR A 64 -28.24 6.59 2.60
N ALA A 65 -29.32 6.76 1.84
CA ALA A 65 -29.47 7.79 0.81
C ALA A 65 -30.95 8.22 0.74
N ASN A 66 -31.20 9.44 0.33
CA ASN A 66 -32.57 9.95 0.14
C ASN A 66 -33.47 9.74 1.37
N GLN A 67 -32.94 9.96 2.56
CA GLN A 67 -33.65 9.81 3.84
C GLN A 67 -34.14 8.37 4.16
N ALA A 68 -33.56 7.37 3.49
CA ALA A 68 -33.89 5.97 3.68
C ALA A 68 -32.64 5.10 3.74
N GLN A 69 -32.78 3.92 4.35
CA GLN A 69 -31.76 2.89 4.31
C GLN A 69 -31.72 2.25 2.90
N VAL A 70 -30.53 2.13 2.33
CA VAL A 70 -30.34 1.41 1.06
C VAL A 70 -30.55 -0.08 1.30
N VAL A 71 -31.42 -0.69 0.50
CA VAL A 71 -31.77 -2.11 0.58
C VAL A 71 -31.48 -2.81 -0.75
N THR A 72 -31.26 -4.12 -0.69
CA THR A 72 -31.01 -4.98 -1.84
C THR A 72 -31.66 -6.34 -1.66
N GLY A 73 -31.79 -7.09 -2.75
CA GLY A 73 -32.31 -8.45 -2.74
C GLY A 73 -33.84 -8.55 -2.72
N SER A 74 -34.32 -9.80 -2.72
CA SER A 74 -35.74 -10.15 -2.60
C SER A 74 -35.86 -11.40 -1.70
N PRO A 75 -36.41 -11.30 -0.47
CA PRO A 75 -36.95 -10.07 0.16
C PRO A 75 -35.89 -9.01 0.41
N SER A 76 -36.32 -7.74 0.45
CA SER A 76 -35.41 -6.60 0.66
C SER A 76 -34.72 -6.69 2.00
N ALA A 77 -33.37 -6.59 1.99
CA ALA A 77 -32.54 -6.53 3.19
C ALA A 77 -31.64 -5.29 3.12
N PRO A 78 -31.21 -4.74 4.27
CA PRO A 78 -30.23 -3.67 4.29
C PRO A 78 -28.99 -4.03 3.48
N LEU A 79 -28.56 -3.13 2.59
CA LEU A 79 -27.27 -3.28 1.91
C LEU A 79 -26.17 -3.20 2.97
N GLU A 80 -25.35 -4.23 3.05
CA GLU A 80 -24.29 -4.35 4.05
C GLU A 80 -23.01 -4.85 3.40
N VAL A 81 -21.89 -4.18 3.72
CA VAL A 81 -20.53 -4.61 3.39
C VAL A 81 -19.86 -5.05 4.68
N SER A 82 -19.33 -6.27 4.70
CA SER A 82 -18.60 -6.81 5.86
C SER A 82 -17.24 -6.14 6.02
N THR A 83 -16.84 -5.90 7.28
CA THR A 83 -15.53 -5.35 7.64
C THR A 83 -14.90 -6.16 8.76
N THR A 84 -13.65 -5.85 9.08
CA THR A 84 -12.93 -6.42 10.24
C THR A 84 -12.86 -5.45 11.42
N TYR A 85 -13.41 -4.22 11.29
CA TYR A 85 -13.33 -3.19 12.31
C TYR A 85 -14.24 -3.50 13.50
N THR A 86 -13.68 -3.46 14.71
CA THR A 86 -14.42 -3.63 15.96
C THR A 86 -15.06 -2.33 16.42
N GLU A 87 -16.02 -2.38 17.35
CA GLU A 87 -16.67 -1.19 17.93
C GLU A 87 -15.65 -0.19 18.51
N ALA A 88 -14.57 -0.69 19.15
CA ALA A 88 -13.55 0.14 19.78
C ALA A 88 -12.73 0.95 18.75
N GLU A 89 -12.55 0.43 17.56
CA GLU A 89 -11.72 0.99 16.50
C GLU A 89 -12.46 1.99 15.59
N LEU A 90 -13.79 2.00 15.63
CA LEU A 90 -14.59 2.82 14.70
C LEU A 90 -14.24 4.31 14.70
N PHE A 91 -13.83 4.85 15.85
CA PHE A 91 -13.53 6.28 16.00
C PHE A 91 -12.05 6.61 15.68
N ASP A 92 -11.19 5.59 15.57
CA ASP A 92 -9.78 5.73 15.18
C ASP A 92 -9.59 5.63 13.66
N LEU A 93 -10.62 5.15 12.92
CA LEU A 93 -10.62 5.13 11.46
C LEU A 93 -10.43 6.55 10.90
N GLN A 94 -9.56 6.68 9.89
CA GLN A 94 -9.39 7.92 9.13
C GLN A 94 -9.94 7.72 7.73
N PHE A 95 -10.52 8.79 7.16
CA PHE A 95 -11.18 8.73 5.87
C PHE A 95 -10.68 9.83 4.94
N ALA A 96 -10.46 9.47 3.69
CA ALA A 96 -10.28 10.42 2.59
C ALA A 96 -11.11 9.94 1.40
N GLN A 97 -11.86 10.84 0.77
CA GLN A 97 -12.67 10.50 -0.39
C GLN A 97 -12.08 11.10 -1.67
N SER A 98 -12.07 10.30 -2.72
CA SER A 98 -11.80 10.75 -4.08
C SER A 98 -12.83 10.12 -5.03
N ALA A 99 -13.68 10.94 -5.65
CA ALA A 99 -14.76 10.48 -6.52
C ALA A 99 -15.59 9.36 -5.87
N ASP A 100 -15.66 8.19 -6.49
CA ASP A 100 -16.43 7.02 -6.05
C ASP A 100 -15.71 6.12 -5.05
N ILE A 101 -14.57 6.54 -4.53
CA ILE A 101 -13.73 5.75 -3.63
C ILE A 101 -13.55 6.48 -2.30
N LEU A 102 -13.81 5.77 -1.20
CA LEU A 102 -13.45 6.17 0.15
C LEU A 102 -12.25 5.35 0.60
N TYR A 103 -11.13 6.04 0.82
CA TYR A 103 -9.92 5.48 1.43
C TYR A 103 -10.11 5.41 2.93
N ILE A 104 -9.80 4.27 3.52
CA ILE A 104 -9.98 3.99 4.94
C ILE A 104 -8.63 3.54 5.49
N THR A 105 -8.16 4.18 6.55
CA THR A 105 -6.93 3.80 7.24
C THR A 105 -7.15 3.66 8.74
N HIS A 106 -6.43 2.72 9.34
CA HIS A 106 -6.42 2.45 10.77
C HIS A 106 -5.07 1.87 11.19
N PRO A 107 -4.53 2.17 12.39
CA PRO A 107 -3.20 1.68 12.81
C PRO A 107 -3.05 0.15 12.83
N ASN A 108 -4.14 -0.60 13.06
CA ASN A 108 -4.11 -2.06 13.21
C ASN A 108 -4.69 -2.82 12.01
N HIS A 109 -5.06 -2.13 10.92
CA HIS A 109 -5.65 -2.75 9.73
C HIS A 109 -4.96 -2.26 8.46
N PRO A 110 -4.87 -3.09 7.41
CA PRO A 110 -4.43 -2.64 6.10
C PRO A 110 -5.28 -1.46 5.62
N ALA A 111 -4.66 -0.54 4.89
CA ALA A 111 -5.41 0.53 4.24
C ALA A 111 -6.37 -0.07 3.21
N ALA A 112 -7.62 0.37 3.24
CA ALA A 112 -8.69 -0.20 2.43
C ALA A 112 -9.37 0.82 1.53
N LEU A 113 -9.95 0.34 0.45
CA LEU A 113 -10.75 1.08 -0.53
C LEU A 113 -12.20 0.61 -0.44
N LEU A 114 -13.10 1.50 -0.04
CA LEU A 114 -14.53 1.29 -0.21
C LEU A 114 -14.96 1.96 -1.52
N SER A 115 -15.23 1.16 -2.53
CA SER A 115 -15.56 1.60 -3.89
C SER A 115 -17.05 1.44 -4.16
N ARG A 116 -17.67 2.52 -4.66
CA ARG A 116 -19.05 2.54 -5.11
C ARG A 116 -19.09 2.20 -6.60
N GLN A 117 -19.70 1.07 -6.99
CA GLN A 117 -19.96 0.72 -8.39
C GLN A 117 -21.37 1.17 -8.85
N SER A 118 -22.34 1.15 -7.94
CA SER A 118 -23.72 1.63 -8.20
C SER A 118 -24.39 2.06 -6.91
N ALA A 119 -25.64 2.49 -6.98
CA ALA A 119 -26.43 2.85 -5.78
C ALA A 119 -26.55 1.70 -4.77
N THR A 120 -26.51 0.46 -5.24
CA THR A 120 -26.69 -0.75 -4.43
C THR A 120 -25.53 -1.75 -4.52
N SER A 121 -24.39 -1.32 -5.11
CA SER A 121 -23.20 -2.17 -5.25
C SER A 121 -21.99 -1.43 -4.74
N TRP A 122 -21.39 -1.98 -3.68
CA TRP A 122 -20.21 -1.44 -3.01
C TRP A 122 -19.26 -2.58 -2.68
N THR A 123 -17.97 -2.35 -2.81
CA THR A 123 -16.92 -3.31 -2.47
C THR A 123 -15.91 -2.68 -1.53
N LEU A 124 -15.47 -3.46 -0.54
CA LEU A 124 -14.34 -3.13 0.31
C LEU A 124 -13.20 -4.07 -0.06
N ALA A 125 -12.02 -3.52 -0.34
CA ALA A 125 -10.81 -4.26 -0.64
C ALA A 125 -9.61 -3.57 -0.01
N ASP A 126 -8.62 -4.35 0.42
CA ASP A 126 -7.34 -3.80 0.87
C ASP A 126 -6.57 -3.20 -0.30
N ILE A 127 -5.79 -2.16 -0.03
CA ILE A 127 -4.91 -1.56 -1.03
C ILE A 127 -3.76 -2.54 -1.30
N VAL A 128 -3.61 -2.89 -2.58
CA VAL A 128 -2.45 -3.66 -3.04
C VAL A 128 -1.37 -2.68 -3.48
N TYR A 129 -0.22 -2.76 -2.87
CA TYR A 129 0.95 -1.95 -3.23
C TYR A 129 1.82 -2.73 -4.21
N GLU A 130 2.12 -2.14 -5.36
CA GLU A 130 3.02 -2.76 -6.35
C GLU A 130 4.49 -2.54 -5.99
N ASN A 131 4.82 -1.33 -5.50
CA ASN A 131 6.19 -0.95 -5.16
C ASN A 131 6.17 0.15 -4.08
N GLY A 132 6.43 -0.23 -2.84
CA GLY A 132 6.40 0.66 -1.67
C GLY A 132 4.99 0.91 -1.10
N PRO A 133 4.84 1.81 -0.14
CA PRO A 133 5.93 2.58 0.46
C PRO A 133 6.89 1.73 1.27
N TYR A 134 8.14 2.14 1.34
CA TYR A 134 9.19 1.50 2.14
C TYR A 134 9.53 2.38 3.35
N ILE A 135 9.94 1.75 4.45
CA ILE A 135 10.60 2.44 5.56
C ILE A 135 12.03 2.84 5.17
N GLU A 136 12.71 3.56 6.05
CA GLU A 136 14.12 3.91 5.85
C GLU A 136 14.97 2.66 5.61
N GLU A 137 15.96 2.80 4.73
CA GLU A 137 16.89 1.73 4.40
C GLU A 137 17.63 1.23 5.66
N ASN A 138 17.74 -0.09 5.80
CA ASN A 138 18.49 -0.68 6.89
C ASN A 138 20.00 -0.43 6.72
N ILE A 139 20.56 0.39 7.58
CA ILE A 139 21.99 0.73 7.61
C ILE A 139 22.82 -0.21 8.52
N THR A 140 22.23 -1.24 9.11
CA THR A 140 22.96 -2.23 9.93
C THR A 140 23.79 -3.17 9.03
N ALA A 141 24.64 -3.99 9.65
CA ALA A 141 25.43 -4.99 8.93
C ALA A 141 24.60 -6.21 8.47
N THR A 142 23.30 -6.27 8.77
CA THR A 142 22.41 -7.35 8.35
C THR A 142 22.23 -7.32 6.83
N THR A 143 22.41 -8.46 6.20
CA THR A 143 22.22 -8.65 4.77
C THR A 143 21.08 -9.63 4.52
N LEU A 144 20.33 -9.43 3.44
CA LEU A 144 19.36 -10.40 2.94
C LEU A 144 19.95 -11.14 1.74
N ASN A 145 19.77 -12.43 1.72
CA ASN A 145 20.22 -13.31 0.64
C ASN A 145 19.02 -14.06 0.05
N PRO A 146 18.52 -13.66 -1.12
CA PRO A 146 17.47 -14.38 -1.82
C PRO A 146 18.06 -15.68 -2.43
N SER A 147 17.30 -16.78 -2.36
CA SER A 147 17.69 -18.07 -2.95
C SER A 147 17.56 -18.13 -4.47
N GLY A 148 16.92 -17.14 -5.07
CA GLY A 148 16.69 -17.00 -6.51
C GLY A 148 16.37 -15.57 -6.89
N VAL A 149 16.32 -15.30 -8.20
CA VAL A 149 16.13 -13.94 -8.73
C VAL A 149 14.71 -13.68 -9.21
N THR A 150 13.90 -14.71 -9.42
CA THR A 150 12.51 -14.63 -9.91
C THR A 150 11.65 -15.74 -9.31
N GLY A 151 10.32 -15.56 -9.38
CA GLY A 151 9.35 -16.56 -8.92
C GLY A 151 9.26 -16.68 -7.39
N SER A 152 8.93 -17.87 -6.90
CA SER A 152 8.88 -18.16 -5.46
C SER A 152 10.27 -18.51 -4.95
N ILE A 153 10.71 -17.82 -3.92
CA ILE A 153 12.06 -17.91 -3.36
C ILE A 153 12.00 -17.93 -1.83
N THR A 154 13.14 -18.26 -1.20
CA THR A 154 13.38 -17.93 0.21
C THR A 154 14.33 -16.75 0.33
N ILE A 155 14.15 -15.93 1.35
CA ILE A 155 15.06 -14.84 1.67
C ILE A 155 15.62 -15.10 3.08
N ALA A 156 16.94 -15.26 3.15
CA ALA A 156 17.65 -15.49 4.41
C ALA A 156 18.34 -14.22 4.87
N ALA A 157 18.12 -13.80 6.11
CA ALA A 157 18.82 -12.70 6.77
C ALA A 157 20.06 -13.23 7.50
N SER A 158 21.18 -12.51 7.43
CA SER A 158 22.41 -12.85 8.16
C SER A 158 22.30 -12.64 9.67
N ALA A 159 21.39 -11.77 10.13
CA ALA A 159 21.09 -11.49 11.52
C ALA A 159 19.67 -10.93 11.65
N VAL A 160 19.17 -10.76 12.87
CA VAL A 160 17.89 -10.12 13.16
C VAL A 160 18.00 -8.59 13.34
N THR A 161 19.21 -8.08 13.51
CA THR A 161 19.48 -6.66 13.75
C THR A 161 18.99 -5.83 12.57
N GLY A 162 18.19 -4.81 12.85
CA GLY A 162 17.60 -3.95 11.81
C GLY A 162 16.31 -4.49 11.19
N ILE A 163 15.87 -5.70 11.57
CA ILE A 163 14.58 -6.24 11.18
C ILE A 163 13.64 -6.11 12.38
N ASN A 164 12.52 -5.38 12.23
CA ASN A 164 11.52 -5.16 13.29
C ASN A 164 12.15 -4.77 14.64
N GLY A 165 13.07 -3.80 14.63
CA GLY A 165 13.77 -3.35 15.84
C GLY A 165 14.65 -4.40 16.53
N GLY A 166 15.11 -5.42 15.78
CA GLY A 166 15.95 -6.51 16.29
C GLY A 166 15.18 -7.79 16.64
N SER A 167 13.87 -7.83 16.42
CA SER A 167 13.05 -9.02 16.67
C SER A 167 13.14 -10.05 15.54
N GLY A 168 13.67 -9.66 14.37
CA GLY A 168 13.65 -10.46 13.15
C GLY A 168 12.27 -10.50 12.51
N PHE A 169 12.09 -11.38 11.52
CA PHE A 169 10.81 -11.53 10.86
C PHE A 169 9.73 -12.10 11.80
N VAL A 170 8.53 -11.56 11.72
CA VAL A 170 7.37 -11.92 12.54
C VAL A 170 6.14 -12.22 11.66
N ALA A 171 5.14 -12.89 12.22
CA ALA A 171 3.94 -13.28 11.46
C ALA A 171 3.22 -12.10 10.79
N ALA A 172 3.30 -10.90 11.35
CA ALA A 172 2.73 -9.69 10.77
C ALA A 172 3.44 -9.21 9.49
N ASP A 173 4.61 -9.77 9.16
CA ASP A 173 5.33 -9.40 7.93
C ASP A 173 4.80 -10.14 6.69
N VAL A 174 3.94 -11.13 6.84
CA VAL A 174 3.28 -11.78 5.71
C VAL A 174 2.42 -10.77 4.95
N GLY A 175 2.63 -10.69 3.64
CA GLY A 175 2.02 -9.71 2.75
C GLY A 175 2.82 -8.42 2.59
N ARG A 176 3.87 -8.20 3.40
CA ARG A 176 4.76 -7.04 3.25
C ARG A 176 5.69 -7.17 2.06
N LEU A 177 6.07 -6.01 1.52
CA LEU A 177 7.08 -5.91 0.47
C LEU A 177 8.48 -5.83 1.06
N VAL A 178 9.42 -6.50 0.42
CA VAL A 178 10.85 -6.38 0.68
C VAL A 178 11.53 -5.82 -0.56
N SER A 179 12.27 -4.73 -0.39
CA SER A 179 13.13 -4.16 -1.42
C SER A 179 14.58 -4.50 -1.10
N ILE A 180 15.30 -5.07 -2.06
CA ILE A 180 16.71 -5.43 -1.89
C ILE A 180 17.53 -4.71 -2.93
N ALA A 181 18.49 -3.90 -2.45
CA ALA A 181 19.43 -3.19 -3.29
C ALA A 181 20.60 -4.11 -3.70
N HIS A 182 20.86 -4.20 -4.99
CA HIS A 182 21.99 -4.93 -5.55
C HIS A 182 22.94 -3.96 -6.27
N VAL A 183 24.21 -4.04 -5.91
CA VAL A 183 25.26 -3.42 -6.72
C VAL A 183 25.57 -4.40 -7.84
N ALA A 184 25.30 -4.00 -9.08
CA ALA A 184 25.61 -4.82 -10.25
C ALA A 184 27.13 -5.04 -10.36
N THR A 185 27.55 -6.18 -10.89
CA THR A 185 28.95 -6.46 -11.19
C THR A 185 29.48 -5.45 -12.21
N ALA A 186 30.74 -5.04 -12.05
CA ALA A 186 31.34 -4.16 -13.04
C ALA A 186 31.41 -4.87 -14.41
N TRP A 187 31.10 -4.12 -15.46
CA TRP A 187 31.32 -4.58 -16.82
C TRP A 187 32.80 -4.90 -17.05
N VAL A 188 33.06 -5.97 -17.78
CA VAL A 188 34.43 -6.41 -18.14
C VAL A 188 34.50 -6.56 -19.64
N HIS A 189 35.57 -6.03 -20.26
CA HIS A 189 35.82 -6.17 -21.68
C HIS A 189 36.17 -7.63 -22.06
N ASN A 190 35.97 -7.99 -23.31
CA ASN A 190 36.29 -9.31 -23.87
C ASN A 190 35.72 -10.49 -23.06
N THR A 191 34.51 -10.28 -22.52
CA THR A 191 33.81 -11.22 -21.64
C THR A 191 32.50 -11.66 -22.28
N SER A 192 32.15 -12.92 -22.19
CA SER A 192 30.87 -13.46 -22.69
C SER A 192 29.76 -13.15 -21.69
N TYR A 193 28.66 -12.62 -22.20
CA TYR A 193 27.43 -12.34 -21.45
C TYR A 193 26.24 -13.04 -22.08
N SER A 194 25.32 -13.47 -21.23
CA SER A 194 24.04 -14.07 -21.61
C SER A 194 22.92 -13.04 -21.56
N VAL A 195 21.82 -13.31 -22.25
CA VAL A 195 20.61 -12.47 -22.13
C VAL A 195 20.13 -12.48 -20.67
N GLY A 196 19.86 -11.29 -20.12
CA GLY A 196 19.47 -11.09 -18.73
C GLY A 196 20.65 -10.82 -17.78
N ASP A 197 21.92 -10.94 -18.23
CA ASP A 197 23.06 -10.53 -17.43
C ASP A 197 23.02 -9.03 -17.18
N ILE A 198 23.28 -8.62 -15.94
CA ILE A 198 23.25 -7.23 -15.52
C ILE A 198 24.64 -6.79 -15.10
N VAL A 199 25.07 -5.66 -15.64
CA VAL A 199 26.39 -5.06 -15.38
C VAL A 199 26.27 -3.58 -15.04
N ARG A 200 27.28 -3.07 -14.34
CA ARG A 200 27.49 -1.64 -14.09
C ARG A 200 28.64 -1.13 -14.95
N HIS A 201 28.40 -0.04 -15.66
CA HIS A 201 29.44 0.70 -16.38
C HIS A 201 29.16 2.19 -16.31
N ASN A 202 30.14 3.00 -15.89
CA ASN A 202 30.03 4.46 -15.70
C ASN A 202 28.81 4.86 -14.82
N ASP A 203 28.65 4.16 -13.70
CA ASP A 203 27.54 4.34 -12.73
C ASP A 203 26.12 4.03 -13.25
N ASN A 204 26.00 3.61 -14.48
CA ASN A 204 24.75 3.11 -15.05
C ASN A 204 24.67 1.58 -14.99
N ILE A 205 23.46 1.08 -14.89
CA ILE A 205 23.13 -0.34 -14.95
C ILE A 205 22.59 -0.68 -16.33
N TYR A 206 23.07 -1.78 -16.88
CA TYR A 206 22.69 -2.29 -18.18
C TYR A 206 22.34 -3.77 -18.08
N GLU A 207 21.30 -4.18 -18.80
CA GLU A 207 20.91 -5.58 -18.95
C GLU A 207 21.19 -6.05 -20.38
N ALA A 208 21.78 -7.22 -20.54
CA ALA A 208 22.04 -7.80 -21.84
C ALA A 208 20.73 -8.29 -22.49
N THR A 209 20.33 -7.67 -23.57
CA THR A 209 19.17 -8.06 -24.40
C THR A 209 19.56 -9.03 -25.52
N ARG A 210 20.85 -9.11 -25.86
CA ARG A 210 21.43 -10.07 -26.77
C ARG A 210 22.73 -10.62 -26.20
N ALA A 211 22.86 -11.94 -26.19
CA ALA A 211 24.07 -12.58 -25.74
C ALA A 211 25.23 -12.42 -26.75
N GLY A 212 26.44 -12.37 -26.24
CA GLY A 212 27.64 -12.25 -27.05
C GLY A 212 28.90 -11.98 -26.21
N THR A 213 29.98 -11.62 -26.85
CA THR A 213 31.22 -11.20 -26.19
C THR A 213 31.32 -9.66 -26.27
N SER A 214 31.57 -9.04 -25.14
CA SER A 214 31.74 -7.58 -25.04
C SER A 214 32.95 -7.10 -25.84
N ALA A 215 33.01 -5.82 -26.13
CA ALA A 215 34.11 -5.20 -26.86
C ALA A 215 35.48 -5.56 -26.22
N ALA A 216 36.50 -5.66 -27.03
CA ALA A 216 37.85 -6.02 -26.59
C ALA A 216 38.60 -4.90 -25.86
N SER A 217 38.15 -3.64 -26.02
CA SER A 217 38.79 -2.48 -25.39
C SER A 217 38.20 -2.22 -24.00
N SER A 218 39.07 -2.03 -23.01
CA SER A 218 38.65 -1.62 -21.66
C SER A 218 38.04 -0.22 -21.57
N SER A 219 38.18 0.57 -22.60
CA SER A 219 37.58 1.91 -22.73
C SER A 219 36.22 1.88 -23.47
N ALA A 220 35.83 0.73 -24.02
CA ALA A 220 34.51 0.49 -24.56
C ALA A 220 33.56 0.08 -23.44
N GLY A 221 32.36 -0.24 -23.75
CA GLY A 221 31.31 -0.69 -22.83
C GLY A 221 30.02 0.07 -23.07
N PRO A 222 28.92 -0.43 -22.55
CA PRO A 222 27.64 0.22 -22.77
C PRO A 222 27.65 1.66 -22.21
N SER A 223 27.10 2.59 -22.95
CA SER A 223 27.01 4.02 -22.55
C SER A 223 25.72 4.64 -23.09
N GLY A 224 25.17 5.63 -22.34
CA GLY A 224 23.90 6.27 -22.66
C GLY A 224 22.69 5.49 -22.12
N GLU A 225 21.49 5.97 -22.44
CA GLU A 225 20.21 5.50 -21.87
C GLU A 225 19.33 4.78 -22.91
N GLY A 226 19.93 4.18 -23.90
CA GLY A 226 19.21 3.49 -24.99
C GLY A 226 18.84 2.03 -24.65
N ASP A 227 17.84 1.51 -25.35
CA ASP A 227 17.36 0.13 -25.19
C ASP A 227 18.13 -0.88 -26.05
N ALA A 228 19.01 -0.43 -26.93
CA ALA A 228 19.77 -1.26 -27.87
C ALA A 228 21.21 -0.75 -28.07
N ILE A 229 21.98 -0.72 -26.99
CA ILE A 229 23.37 -0.25 -26.99
C ILE A 229 24.27 -1.42 -27.39
N VAL A 230 24.98 -1.28 -28.51
CA VAL A 230 25.85 -2.32 -29.03
C VAL A 230 27.26 -2.19 -28.44
N ASP A 231 27.75 -3.31 -27.88
CA ASP A 231 29.07 -3.43 -27.27
C ASP A 231 29.70 -4.77 -27.72
N GLY A 232 30.51 -4.72 -28.77
CA GLY A 232 31.03 -5.93 -29.39
C GLY A 232 29.92 -6.82 -29.96
N GLY A 233 29.78 -8.03 -29.43
CA GLY A 233 28.72 -8.98 -29.79
C GLY A 233 27.48 -8.88 -28.92
N VAL A 234 27.56 -8.13 -27.82
CA VAL A 234 26.44 -7.95 -26.84
C VAL A 234 25.59 -6.75 -27.21
N THR A 235 24.31 -6.80 -26.95
CA THR A 235 23.41 -5.63 -26.97
C THR A 235 22.87 -5.42 -25.59
N TRP A 236 22.94 -4.20 -25.11
CA TRP A 236 22.52 -3.79 -23.76
C TRP A 236 21.30 -2.87 -23.81
N ALA A 237 20.43 -2.99 -22.83
CA ALA A 237 19.40 -1.99 -22.51
C ALA A 237 19.76 -1.28 -21.21
N TYR A 238 19.66 0.04 -21.20
CA TYR A 238 19.80 0.85 -20.00
C TYR A 238 18.67 0.52 -19.02
N GLN A 239 19.00 0.39 -17.74
CA GLN A 239 18.04 0.08 -16.67
C GLN A 239 17.87 1.21 -15.67
N SER A 240 18.96 1.75 -15.18
CA SER A 240 18.97 2.85 -14.21
C SER A 240 20.35 3.49 -14.09
N ASP A 241 20.41 4.67 -13.48
CA ASP A 241 21.62 5.32 -12.99
C ASP A 241 21.96 4.87 -11.56
N GLY A 242 23.08 5.36 -11.02
CA GLY A 242 23.48 5.16 -9.63
C GLY A 242 24.15 3.81 -9.32
N GLY A 243 24.31 2.92 -10.29
CA GLY A 243 25.04 1.65 -10.13
C GLY A 243 24.39 0.63 -9.20
N VAL A 244 23.16 0.87 -8.76
CA VAL A 244 22.37 -0.01 -7.87
C VAL A 244 21.03 -0.31 -8.53
N LYS A 245 20.68 -1.59 -8.61
CA LYS A 245 19.32 -2.02 -8.99
C LYS A 245 18.59 -2.54 -7.77
N TYR A 246 17.32 -2.17 -7.64
CA TYR A 246 16.44 -2.69 -6.61
C TYR A 246 15.58 -3.82 -7.20
N GLY A 247 15.52 -4.94 -6.50
CA GLY A 247 14.53 -5.98 -6.73
C GLY A 247 13.50 -5.97 -5.61
N TYR A 248 12.30 -6.47 -5.90
CA TYR A 248 11.16 -6.41 -4.97
C TYR A 248 10.49 -7.77 -4.85
N ALA A 249 10.11 -8.13 -3.64
CA ALA A 249 9.38 -9.36 -3.37
C ALA A 249 8.32 -9.16 -2.28
N THR A 250 7.24 -9.93 -2.34
CA THR A 250 6.23 -10.00 -1.27
C THR A 250 6.53 -11.19 -0.38
N ILE A 251 6.57 -11.01 0.93
CA ILE A 251 6.70 -12.07 1.92
C ILE A 251 5.41 -12.90 1.93
N THR A 252 5.52 -14.21 1.74
CA THR A 252 4.37 -15.12 1.70
C THR A 252 4.27 -16.02 2.92
N ALA A 253 5.39 -16.31 3.59
CA ALA A 253 5.40 -17.06 4.84
C ALA A 253 6.64 -16.75 5.68
N ILE A 254 6.52 -16.93 6.99
CA ILE A 254 7.63 -16.79 7.93
C ILE A 254 8.11 -18.19 8.32
N ASN A 255 9.36 -18.52 8.00
CA ASN A 255 9.98 -19.79 8.35
C ASN A 255 10.73 -19.71 9.68
N SER A 256 11.37 -18.57 9.95
CA SER A 256 12.04 -18.24 11.22
C SER A 256 12.22 -16.72 11.34
N THR A 257 12.79 -16.28 12.45
CA THR A 257 13.14 -14.86 12.65
C THR A 257 14.16 -14.32 11.63
N THR A 258 14.86 -15.21 10.91
CA THR A 258 15.87 -14.86 9.90
C THR A 258 15.59 -15.46 8.52
N ASN A 259 14.45 -16.11 8.31
CA ASN A 259 14.15 -16.74 7.02
C ASN A 259 12.66 -16.63 6.69
N VAL A 260 12.37 -16.23 5.46
CA VAL A 260 11.00 -16.07 4.95
C VAL A 260 10.88 -16.66 3.54
N ASP A 261 9.67 -17.11 3.19
CA ASP A 261 9.31 -17.36 1.80
C ASP A 261 8.77 -16.07 1.19
N ALA A 262 9.07 -15.83 -0.07
CA ALA A 262 8.65 -14.65 -0.79
C ALA A 262 8.37 -14.95 -2.26
N THR A 263 7.53 -14.13 -2.88
CA THR A 263 7.30 -14.11 -4.32
C THR A 263 7.89 -12.84 -4.91
N VAL A 264 8.80 -13.01 -5.86
CA VAL A 264 9.47 -11.88 -6.54
C VAL A 264 8.50 -11.18 -7.46
N LEU A 265 8.40 -9.86 -7.34
CA LEU A 265 7.61 -8.98 -8.18
C LEU A 265 8.46 -8.32 -9.26
N ASP A 266 9.67 -7.89 -8.90
CA ASP A 266 10.69 -7.41 -9.83
C ASP A 266 12.01 -8.12 -9.55
N ALA A 267 12.65 -8.59 -10.61
CA ALA A 267 13.79 -9.50 -10.53
C ALA A 267 14.96 -8.92 -9.73
N PHE A 268 15.51 -9.74 -8.85
CA PHE A 268 16.78 -9.45 -8.18
C PHE A 268 17.95 -9.60 -9.15
N VAL A 269 19.05 -8.90 -8.89
CA VAL A 269 20.29 -8.98 -9.66
C VAL A 269 21.28 -9.85 -8.92
N GLY A 270 21.36 -11.13 -9.31
CA GLY A 270 22.32 -12.07 -8.70
C GLY A 270 21.90 -12.56 -7.30
N VAL A 271 22.70 -13.50 -6.75
CA VAL A 271 22.37 -14.23 -5.51
C VAL A 271 23.04 -13.64 -4.26
N LEU A 272 23.80 -12.55 -4.39
CA LEU A 272 24.50 -11.90 -3.27
C LEU A 272 23.95 -10.50 -3.05
N ALA A 273 23.09 -10.40 -2.05
CA ALA A 273 22.45 -9.15 -1.65
C ALA A 273 23.26 -8.36 -0.62
N ARG A 274 23.32 -7.06 -0.80
CA ARG A 274 23.64 -6.13 0.29
C ARG A 274 22.49 -5.16 0.45
N ILE A 275 22.01 -5.04 1.71
CA ILE A 275 21.24 -3.94 2.29
C ILE A 275 19.76 -3.90 1.90
N MET A 276 18.97 -3.71 2.91
CA MET A 276 17.51 -3.75 2.89
C MET A 276 16.91 -2.34 2.92
N ALA A 277 15.88 -2.16 2.10
CA ALA A 277 14.74 -1.36 2.51
C ALA A 277 13.61 -2.35 2.88
N GLU A 278 13.14 -2.32 4.12
CA GLU A 278 11.97 -3.09 4.53
C GLU A 278 10.73 -2.26 4.23
N ALA A 279 9.80 -2.81 3.45
CA ALA A 279 8.51 -2.19 3.29
C ALA A 279 7.62 -2.55 4.47
N ILE A 280 7.06 -1.54 5.12
CA ILE A 280 5.89 -1.72 5.96
C ILE A 280 4.69 -1.36 5.09
N PRO A 281 3.66 -2.22 4.96
CA PRO A 281 2.35 -1.72 4.55
C PRO A 281 2.01 -0.61 5.56
N VAL A 282 1.62 0.55 5.04
CA VAL A 282 1.05 1.60 5.89
C VAL A 282 -0.12 0.95 6.61
N GLN A 283 0.04 0.77 7.92
CA GLN A 283 -1.03 0.33 8.79
C GLN A 283 -2.14 1.37 8.77
#